data_fa5bd84a038b4533c9ad77b6e055d79e
#
_entry.id   fa5bd84a038b4533c9ad77b6e055d79e
#
_cell.length_a   1.000
_cell.length_b   1.000
_cell.length_c   1.000
_cell.angle_alpha   90.00
_cell.angle_beta   90.00
_cell.angle_gamma   90.00
#
_symmetry.space_group_name_H-M   'P 1'
#
loop_
_entity.id
_entity.type
_entity.pdbx_description
1 polymer ?
#
loop_
_entity_poly.entity_id
_entity_poly.type
_entity_poly.pdbx_seq_one_letter_code
_entity_poly.pdbx_strand_id
1 'polypeptide(L)'
;MTTDDIQQIISYAYPKIQKYYGKGKLSIPKIDTSHKNTYAMHSGEPEATGEHAASSIAEYSVGVIYLYLPNITNEEGLLRAIIHEYTHYTQDSELFAKYRAMYDYDEDPTEIEAHKNEENWQMFSQK
;
A
#
# COMPACT_ATOMS: atom_id res chain seq x y z
N MET A 1 5.31 14.78 -9.52
CA MET A 1 6.56 14.01 -9.34
C MET A 1 6.87 13.23 -10.60
N THR A 2 8.12 13.09 -10.92
CA THR A 2 8.54 12.25 -12.05
C THR A 2 8.59 10.78 -11.64
N THR A 3 8.59 9.90 -12.63
CA THR A 3 8.78 8.46 -12.40
C THR A 3 10.12 8.20 -11.70
N ASP A 4 11.17 8.93 -12.10
CA ASP A 4 12.49 8.78 -11.48
C ASP A 4 12.48 9.19 -10.01
N ASP A 5 11.79 10.27 -9.65
CA ASP A 5 11.63 10.69 -8.26
C ASP A 5 10.96 9.60 -7.44
N ILE A 6 9.89 9.01 -7.97
CA ILE A 6 9.15 7.95 -7.30
C ILE A 6 10.04 6.73 -7.09
N GLN A 7 10.80 6.32 -8.11
CA GLN A 7 11.70 5.17 -8.00
C GLN A 7 12.81 5.41 -6.98
N GLN A 8 13.34 6.61 -6.90
CA GLN A 8 14.36 6.95 -5.90
C GLN A 8 13.80 6.86 -4.48
N ILE A 9 12.59 7.37 -4.27
CA ILE A 9 11.94 7.30 -2.96
C ILE A 9 11.69 5.84 -2.57
N ILE A 10 11.18 5.03 -3.48
CA ILE A 10 10.94 3.60 -3.24
C ILE A 10 12.24 2.89 -2.87
N SER A 11 13.30 3.11 -3.65
CA SER A 11 14.60 2.46 -3.44
C SER A 11 15.20 2.80 -2.08
N TYR A 12 14.99 4.02 -1.60
CA TYR A 12 15.46 4.45 -0.30
C TYR A 12 14.58 3.93 0.84
N ALA A 13 13.28 4.11 0.69
CA ALA A 13 12.33 3.94 1.80
C ALA A 13 11.87 2.49 1.99
N TYR A 14 11.63 1.75 0.92
CA TYR A 14 11.01 0.43 1.03
C TYR A 14 11.84 -0.56 1.84
N PRO A 15 13.17 -0.67 1.65
CA PRO A 15 13.97 -1.53 2.52
C PRO A 15 13.89 -1.15 4.00
N LYS A 16 13.77 0.14 4.30
CA LYS A 16 13.64 0.64 5.68
C LYS A 16 12.27 0.31 6.27
N ILE A 17 11.23 0.42 5.47
CA ILE A 17 9.87 0.03 5.85
C ILE A 17 9.83 -1.47 6.18
N GLN A 18 10.41 -2.30 5.31
CA GLN A 18 10.51 -3.74 5.54
C GLN A 18 11.21 -4.06 6.86
N LYS A 19 12.31 -3.38 7.12
CA LYS A 19 13.10 -3.62 8.34
C LYS A 19 12.33 -3.19 9.59
N TYR A 20 11.63 -2.06 9.51
CA TYR A 20 10.91 -1.50 10.66
C TYR A 20 9.69 -2.33 11.03
N TYR A 21 8.85 -2.68 10.05
CA TYR A 21 7.61 -3.41 10.31
C TYR A 21 7.76 -4.93 10.26
N GLY A 22 8.87 -5.41 9.71
CA GLY A 22 9.16 -6.83 9.67
C GLY A 22 8.51 -7.57 8.51
N LYS A 23 8.69 -8.88 8.51
CA LYS A 23 8.18 -9.76 7.47
C LYS A 23 6.93 -10.47 7.95
N GLY A 24 5.90 -10.52 7.11
CA GLY A 24 4.70 -11.30 7.36
C GLY A 24 4.91 -12.79 7.06
N LYS A 25 3.83 -13.56 7.03
CA LYS A 25 3.88 -15.01 6.77
C LYS A 25 4.24 -15.34 5.32
N LEU A 26 3.88 -14.46 4.40
CA LEU A 26 4.14 -14.64 2.99
C LEU A 26 5.44 -13.93 2.59
N SER A 27 5.88 -14.15 1.35
CA SER A 27 7.04 -13.45 0.82
C SER A 27 6.78 -11.95 0.77
N ILE A 28 7.82 -11.14 1.00
CA ILE A 28 7.72 -9.68 0.93
C ILE A 28 7.20 -9.27 -0.45
N PRO A 29 6.14 -8.44 -0.51
CA PRO A 29 5.57 -8.07 -1.81
C PRO A 29 6.51 -7.19 -2.62
N LYS A 30 6.45 -7.35 -3.93
CA LYS A 30 7.13 -6.47 -4.87
C LYS A 30 6.28 -5.23 -5.09
N ILE A 31 6.93 -4.09 -5.32
CA ILE A 31 6.22 -2.88 -5.71
C ILE A 31 6.14 -2.84 -7.22
N ASP A 32 4.93 -2.73 -7.76
CA ASP A 32 4.67 -2.64 -9.18
C ASP A 32 4.18 -1.24 -9.53
N THR A 33 4.96 -0.55 -10.34
CA THR A 33 4.66 0.81 -10.80
C THR A 33 4.26 0.82 -12.28
N SER A 34 4.11 -0.35 -12.90
CA SER A 34 3.87 -0.44 -14.34
C SER A 34 2.41 -0.31 -14.74
N HIS A 35 1.48 -0.31 -13.79
CA HIS A 35 0.06 -0.12 -14.09
C HIS A 35 -0.19 1.28 -14.62
N LYS A 36 -0.74 1.35 -15.82
CA LYS A 36 -0.94 2.61 -16.52
C LYS A 36 -2.28 3.27 -16.23
N ASN A 37 -3.21 2.53 -15.65
CA ASN A 37 -4.52 3.06 -15.30
C ASN A 37 -4.83 2.77 -13.84
N THR A 38 -5.85 3.43 -13.34
CA THR A 38 -6.24 3.34 -11.94
C THR A 38 -7.11 2.13 -11.63
N TYR A 39 -7.40 1.32 -12.63
CA TYR A 39 -8.17 0.08 -12.45
C TYR A 39 -7.18 -1.07 -12.43
N ALA A 40 -6.91 -1.58 -11.27
CA ALA A 40 -5.97 -2.66 -11.12
C ALA A 40 -6.71 -4.00 -11.11
N MET A 41 -6.17 -4.94 -11.88
CA MET A 41 -6.57 -6.33 -11.76
C MET A 41 -5.69 -6.98 -10.71
N HIS A 42 -6.26 -7.40 -9.61
CA HIS A 42 -5.56 -8.17 -8.61
C HIS A 42 -5.53 -9.63 -9.01
N SER A 43 -4.48 -10.33 -8.61
CA SER A 43 -4.39 -11.75 -8.87
C SER A 43 -5.59 -12.48 -8.25
N GLY A 44 -6.44 -13.06 -9.11
CA GLY A 44 -7.62 -13.80 -8.66
C GLY A 44 -8.80 -12.95 -8.22
N GLU A 45 -8.74 -11.63 -8.39
CA GLU A 45 -9.83 -10.74 -7.99
C GLU A 45 -10.41 -10.01 -9.20
N PRO A 46 -11.67 -9.60 -9.12
CA PRO A 46 -12.26 -8.78 -10.18
C PRO A 46 -11.62 -7.41 -10.22
N GLU A 47 -11.69 -6.78 -11.39
CA GLU A 47 -11.18 -5.44 -11.60
C GLU A 47 -11.86 -4.45 -10.67
N ALA A 48 -11.07 -3.60 -10.03
CA ALA A 48 -11.60 -2.54 -9.20
C ALA A 48 -12.30 -1.50 -10.07
N THR A 49 -13.45 -1.02 -9.62
CA THR A 49 -14.29 -0.11 -10.40
C THR A 49 -14.70 1.13 -9.59
N GLY A 50 -15.15 2.15 -10.29
CA GLY A 50 -15.75 3.33 -9.70
C GLY A 50 -14.76 4.38 -9.23
N GLU A 51 -15.29 5.36 -8.51
CA GLU A 51 -14.52 6.51 -8.04
C GLU A 51 -13.40 6.12 -7.10
N HIS A 52 -13.63 5.14 -6.24
CA HIS A 52 -12.62 4.68 -5.30
C HIS A 52 -11.35 4.21 -6.04
N ALA A 53 -11.54 3.37 -7.05
CA ALA A 53 -10.42 2.87 -7.85
C ALA A 53 -9.72 4.01 -8.58
N ALA A 54 -10.48 4.96 -9.13
CA ALA A 54 -9.94 6.07 -9.90
C ALA A 54 -9.09 7.01 -9.02
N SER A 55 -9.35 7.08 -7.73
CA SER A 55 -8.61 7.95 -6.79
C SER A 55 -7.54 7.22 -5.99
N SER A 56 -7.45 5.91 -6.09
CA SER A 56 -6.47 5.13 -5.32
C SER A 56 -5.04 5.48 -5.70
N ILE A 57 -4.16 5.55 -4.70
CA ILE A 57 -2.73 5.72 -4.89
C ILE A 57 -2.04 4.36 -4.94
N ALA A 58 -2.51 3.41 -4.13
CA ALA A 58 -1.88 2.10 -4.03
C ALA A 58 -2.89 1.04 -3.61
N GLU A 59 -2.56 -0.22 -3.89
CA GLU A 59 -3.31 -1.38 -3.41
C GLU A 59 -2.36 -2.54 -3.16
N TYR A 60 -2.61 -3.32 -2.11
CA TYR A 60 -1.90 -4.56 -1.85
C TYR A 60 -2.72 -5.74 -2.36
N SER A 61 -2.05 -6.62 -3.10
CA SER A 61 -2.56 -7.94 -3.43
C SER A 61 -1.46 -8.94 -3.09
N VAL A 62 -1.82 -10.23 -2.94
CA VAL A 62 -0.85 -11.23 -2.51
C VAL A 62 0.41 -11.17 -3.40
N GLY A 63 1.54 -10.83 -2.78
CA GLY A 63 2.83 -10.75 -3.45
C GLY A 63 3.14 -9.44 -4.15
N VAL A 64 2.20 -8.48 -4.22
CA VAL A 64 2.41 -7.23 -4.97
C VAL A 64 1.73 -6.06 -4.29
N ILE A 65 2.43 -4.95 -4.23
CA ILE A 65 1.84 -3.64 -3.92
C ILE A 65 1.81 -2.84 -5.23
N TYR A 66 0.61 -2.55 -5.73
CA TYR A 66 0.43 -1.75 -6.93
C TYR A 66 0.44 -0.28 -6.57
N LEU A 67 1.25 0.51 -7.27
CA LEU A 67 1.24 1.96 -7.16
C LEU A 67 0.68 2.57 -8.44
N TYR A 68 -0.26 3.49 -8.28
CA TYR A 68 -0.93 4.15 -9.40
C TYR A 68 -0.29 5.52 -9.61
N LEU A 69 0.75 5.56 -10.45
CA LEU A 69 1.60 6.72 -10.62
C LEU A 69 0.85 8.02 -10.92
N PRO A 70 -0.21 8.03 -11.75
CA PRO A 70 -0.93 9.27 -12.03
C PRO A 70 -1.54 9.93 -10.78
N ASN A 71 -1.77 9.17 -9.73
CA ASN A 71 -2.40 9.67 -8.51
C ASN A 71 -1.38 10.07 -7.43
N ILE A 72 -0.10 9.87 -7.69
CA ILE A 72 0.97 10.18 -6.74
C ILE A 72 1.51 11.57 -7.03
N THR A 73 1.31 12.50 -6.09
CA THR A 73 1.66 13.90 -6.29
C THR A 73 2.77 14.42 -5.40
N ASN A 74 3.07 13.71 -4.29
CA ASN A 74 4.12 14.14 -3.37
C ASN A 74 4.68 12.94 -2.59
N GLU A 75 5.82 13.19 -1.92
CA GLU A 75 6.52 12.15 -1.15
C GLU A 75 5.68 11.63 0.01
N GLU A 76 5.01 12.52 0.75
CA GLU A 76 4.20 12.10 1.89
C GLU A 76 3.12 11.12 1.47
N GLY A 77 2.37 11.44 0.41
CA GLY A 77 1.31 10.57 -0.09
C GLY A 77 1.86 9.22 -0.54
N LEU A 78 2.99 9.21 -1.22
CA LEU A 78 3.64 7.97 -1.65
C LEU A 78 4.07 7.10 -0.46
N LEU A 79 4.75 7.69 0.53
CA LEU A 79 5.23 6.94 1.69
C LEU A 79 4.08 6.43 2.55
N ARG A 80 3.07 7.26 2.78
CA ARG A 80 1.88 6.82 3.52
C ARG A 80 1.21 5.64 2.81
N ALA A 81 1.09 5.70 1.49
CA ALA A 81 0.47 4.64 0.72
C ALA A 81 1.26 3.32 0.82
N ILE A 82 2.57 3.37 0.68
CA ILE A 82 3.41 2.17 0.80
C ILE A 82 3.28 1.57 2.20
N ILE A 83 3.35 2.39 3.23
CA ILE A 83 3.22 1.94 4.62
C ILE A 83 1.85 1.29 4.84
N HIS A 84 0.79 1.91 4.34
CA HIS A 84 -0.57 1.39 4.46
C HIS A 84 -0.68 -0.01 3.86
N GLU A 85 -0.25 -0.18 2.62
CA GLU A 85 -0.34 -1.47 1.94
C GLU A 85 0.61 -2.50 2.54
N TYR A 86 1.80 -2.09 2.95
CA TYR A 86 2.73 -2.99 3.62
C TYR A 86 2.17 -3.48 4.96
N THR A 87 1.44 -2.62 5.68
CA THR A 87 0.77 -3.02 6.92
C THR A 87 -0.22 -4.15 6.64
N HIS A 88 -1.02 -4.04 5.56
CA HIS A 88 -1.94 -5.12 5.20
C HIS A 88 -1.20 -6.42 4.90
N TYR A 89 -0.03 -6.34 4.27
CA TYR A 89 0.80 -7.51 4.05
C TYR A 89 1.20 -8.20 5.36
N THR A 90 1.51 -7.44 6.41
CA THR A 90 1.95 -8.01 7.70
C THR A 90 0.79 -8.55 8.53
N GLN A 91 -0.45 -8.23 8.19
CA GLN A 91 -1.62 -8.66 8.92
C GLN A 91 -1.97 -10.12 8.61
N ASP A 92 -2.58 -10.80 9.59
CA ASP A 92 -3.08 -12.16 9.40
C ASP A 92 -4.24 -12.15 8.40
N SER A 93 -4.14 -12.96 7.34
CA SER A 93 -5.12 -12.94 6.27
C SER A 93 -6.51 -13.42 6.72
N GLU A 94 -6.57 -14.33 7.68
CA GLU A 94 -7.86 -14.79 8.22
C GLU A 94 -8.54 -13.70 9.04
N LEU A 95 -7.77 -13.00 9.87
CA LEU A 95 -8.28 -11.86 10.64
C LEU A 95 -8.67 -10.72 9.71
N PHE A 96 -7.88 -10.45 8.68
CA PHE A 96 -8.19 -9.43 7.68
C PHE A 96 -9.56 -9.68 7.05
N ALA A 97 -9.80 -10.92 6.57
CA ALA A 97 -11.06 -11.28 5.94
C ALA A 97 -12.22 -11.20 6.93
N LYS A 98 -12.00 -11.68 8.17
CA LYS A 98 -13.02 -11.66 9.22
C LYS A 98 -13.47 -10.23 9.55
N TYR A 99 -12.51 -9.34 9.79
CA TYR A 99 -12.82 -7.96 10.17
C TYR A 99 -13.44 -7.19 9.00
N ARG A 100 -13.00 -7.47 7.78
CA ARG A 100 -13.57 -6.86 6.58
C ARG A 100 -15.07 -7.20 6.45
N ALA A 101 -15.47 -8.40 6.87
CA ALA A 101 -16.86 -8.83 6.86
C ALA A 101 -17.68 -8.27 8.02
N MET A 102 -17.04 -7.93 9.15
CA MET A 102 -17.72 -7.53 10.39
C MET A 102 -17.86 -6.02 10.57
N TYR A 103 -16.94 -5.25 10.03
CA TYR A 103 -16.82 -3.81 10.29
C TYR A 103 -16.91 -3.01 9.02
N ASP A 104 -17.46 -1.79 9.13
CA ASP A 104 -17.31 -0.78 8.09
C ASP A 104 -15.85 -0.35 8.02
N TYR A 105 -15.45 0.26 6.89
CA TYR A 105 -14.06 0.63 6.65
C TYR A 105 -13.45 1.41 7.83
N ASP A 106 -14.17 2.42 8.34
CA ASP A 106 -13.65 3.29 9.39
C ASP A 106 -13.50 2.59 10.75
N GLU A 107 -14.18 1.48 10.94
CA GLU A 107 -14.18 0.73 12.19
C GLU A 107 -13.34 -0.55 12.10
N ASP A 108 -12.90 -0.92 10.92
CA ASP A 108 -12.12 -2.13 10.68
C ASP A 108 -10.75 -2.00 11.35
N PRO A 109 -10.43 -2.87 12.32
CA PRO A 109 -9.13 -2.79 13.02
C PRO A 109 -7.92 -2.87 12.09
N THR A 110 -8.03 -3.57 10.96
CA THR A 110 -6.93 -3.69 10.01
C THR A 110 -6.66 -2.35 9.31
N GLU A 111 -7.72 -1.60 9.00
CA GLU A 111 -7.57 -0.28 8.40
C GLU A 111 -7.12 0.76 9.43
N ILE A 112 -7.62 0.66 10.67
CA ILE A 112 -7.17 1.54 11.75
C ILE A 112 -5.67 1.40 11.98
N GLU A 113 -5.16 0.18 12.03
CA GLU A 113 -3.73 -0.07 12.16
C GLU A 113 -2.95 0.50 10.99
N ALA A 114 -3.42 0.27 9.77
CA ALA A 114 -2.75 0.76 8.57
C ALA A 114 -2.68 2.30 8.56
N HIS A 115 -3.76 2.97 8.90
CA HIS A 115 -3.77 4.43 8.98
C HIS A 115 -2.87 4.96 10.09
N LYS A 116 -2.84 4.29 11.23
CA LYS A 116 -1.95 4.68 12.32
C LYS A 116 -0.48 4.58 11.92
N ASN A 117 -0.12 3.51 11.22
CA ASN A 117 1.26 3.31 10.77
C ASN A 117 1.68 4.37 9.74
N GLU A 118 0.75 4.90 8.94
CA GLU A 118 1.05 5.95 7.99
C GLU A 118 1.65 7.19 8.65
N GLU A 119 1.33 7.44 9.91
CA GLU A 119 1.85 8.60 10.65
C GLU A 119 3.37 8.57 10.79
N ASN A 120 3.98 7.40 10.63
CA ASN A 120 5.43 7.23 10.71
C ASN A 120 6.17 7.56 9.40
N TRP A 121 5.49 8.09 8.41
CA TRP A 121 6.06 8.28 7.08
C TRP A 121 7.36 9.09 7.07
N GLN A 122 7.50 10.07 7.98
CA GLN A 122 8.69 10.91 8.02
C GLN A 122 9.97 10.14 8.37
N MET A 123 9.83 9.03 9.11
CA MET A 123 10.97 8.18 9.44
C MET A 123 11.64 7.59 8.21
N PHE A 124 10.92 7.51 7.10
CA PHE A 124 11.39 6.87 5.87
C PHE A 124 11.71 7.87 4.78
N SER A 125 11.54 9.15 5.05
CA SER A 125 11.91 10.22 4.12
C SER A 125 13.41 10.46 4.16
N GLN A 126 13.99 10.79 3.01
CA GLN A 126 15.38 11.18 2.91
C GLN A 126 15.68 12.57 3.49
N LYS A 127 14.65 13.34 3.66
CA LYS A 127 14.78 14.73 4.16
C LYS A 127 14.96 14.80 5.66
#